data_977635987ef72c7046a83fcd357cf0f5
#
_entry.id   977635987ef72c7046a83fcd357cf0f5
#
_cell.length_a   1.000
_cell.length_b   1.000
_cell.length_c   1.000
_cell.angle_alpha   90.00
_cell.angle_beta   90.00
_cell.angle_gamma   90.00
#
_symmetry.space_group_name_H-M   'P 1'
#
loop_
_entity.id
_entity.type
_entity.pdbx_description
1 polymer ?
#
loop_
_entity_poly.entity_id
_entity_poly.type
_entity_poly.pdbx_seq_one_letter_code
_entity_poly.pdbx_strand_id
1 'polypeptide(L)'
;MKSNPNPMRCLYAFRQGMVWAVFSFVMLPLSLKAQRMNLGSDAPIRKLQIAEMAISNLYVDTVDENKLVEDGIRGMIEKLDPHSSYATAKETKEMNEPLQGSFEGIGVQFNMVQDTLLVIQPIVNGPSERVGILAGDRIVSVNDTAIAGVKMSKEEIMKRLRGAKGSKVRLGIVRRGIVGMLYFTVTRDKIPVKTLDAAYMIRPKVGYIRIGSFGLTTYNEFM
;
A
#
# COMPACT_ATOMS: atom_id res chain seq x y z
N MET A 1 -72.31 -17.94 37.19
CA MET A 1 -72.85 -17.67 35.85
C MET A 1 -71.68 -17.51 34.88
N LYS A 2 -71.41 -18.54 34.07
CA LYS A 2 -70.36 -18.48 33.04
C LYS A 2 -70.98 -17.94 31.76
N SER A 3 -70.56 -16.81 31.30
CA SER A 3 -70.94 -16.22 30.02
C SER A 3 -70.25 -16.96 28.87
N ASN A 4 -71.01 -17.51 27.99
CA ASN A 4 -70.58 -18.27 26.81
C ASN A 4 -70.11 -17.26 25.73
N PRO A 5 -68.91 -17.37 25.16
CA PRO A 5 -68.47 -16.44 24.12
C PRO A 5 -69.19 -16.77 22.79
N ASN A 6 -69.73 -15.73 22.20
CA ASN A 6 -70.53 -15.74 21.00
C ASN A 6 -69.67 -16.21 19.78
N PRO A 7 -70.04 -17.31 19.10
CA PRO A 7 -69.21 -17.90 18.04
C PRO A 7 -69.02 -17.02 16.80
N MET A 8 -69.86 -16.03 16.62
CA MET A 8 -69.75 -15.09 15.47
C MET A 8 -68.60 -14.11 15.56
N ARG A 9 -68.04 -13.81 16.75
CA ARG A 9 -66.88 -12.95 16.90
C ARG A 9 -65.58 -13.62 16.52
N CYS A 10 -65.49 -14.93 16.65
CA CYS A 10 -64.33 -15.72 16.29
C CYS A 10 -64.15 -15.86 14.77
N LEU A 11 -65.27 -15.95 14.02
CA LEU A 11 -65.24 -16.02 12.56
C LEU A 11 -64.81 -14.68 11.89
N TYR A 12 -65.18 -13.58 12.48
CA TYR A 12 -64.73 -12.24 11.95
C TYR A 12 -63.25 -11.97 12.16
N ALA A 13 -62.67 -12.35 13.29
CA ALA A 13 -61.26 -12.23 13.57
C ALA A 13 -60.42 -13.12 12.66
N PHE A 14 -60.86 -14.35 12.36
CA PHE A 14 -60.17 -15.25 11.47
C PHE A 14 -60.21 -14.80 10.00
N ARG A 15 -61.32 -14.21 9.55
CA ARG A 15 -61.50 -13.69 8.20
C ARG A 15 -60.67 -12.38 7.96
N GLN A 16 -60.49 -11.50 8.95
CA GLN A 16 -59.62 -10.33 8.85
C GLN A 16 -58.13 -10.73 8.85
N GLY A 17 -57.71 -11.66 9.69
CA GLY A 17 -56.32 -12.15 9.70
C GLY A 17 -55.91 -12.76 8.38
N MET A 18 -56.78 -13.52 7.72
CA MET A 18 -56.52 -14.17 6.45
C MET A 18 -56.43 -13.19 5.27
N VAL A 19 -57.20 -12.09 5.29
CA VAL A 19 -57.12 -11.00 4.29
C VAL A 19 -55.80 -10.25 4.39
N TRP A 20 -55.30 -9.97 5.59
CA TRP A 20 -54.01 -9.32 5.80
C TRP A 20 -52.83 -10.24 5.44
N ALA A 21 -52.91 -11.53 5.69
CA ALA A 21 -51.87 -12.47 5.32
C ALA A 21 -51.76 -12.64 3.79
N VAL A 22 -52.87 -12.66 3.07
CA VAL A 22 -52.88 -12.75 1.59
C VAL A 22 -52.37 -11.42 0.97
N PHE A 23 -52.73 -10.27 1.57
CA PHE A 23 -52.24 -8.96 1.08
C PHE A 23 -50.71 -8.80 1.31
N SER A 24 -50.15 -9.26 2.42
CA SER A 24 -48.73 -9.28 2.67
C SER A 24 -47.99 -10.22 1.71
N PHE A 25 -48.54 -11.35 1.34
CA PHE A 25 -47.91 -12.33 0.44
C PHE A 25 -47.90 -11.87 -1.02
N VAL A 26 -48.89 -11.08 -1.43
CA VAL A 26 -48.96 -10.52 -2.81
C VAL A 26 -47.98 -9.30 -2.99
N MET A 27 -47.67 -8.59 -1.90
CA MET A 27 -46.71 -7.44 -1.97
C MET A 27 -45.23 -7.85 -1.87
N LEU A 28 -44.88 -9.06 -1.39
CA LEU A 28 -43.49 -9.54 -1.33
C LEU A 28 -42.79 -9.68 -2.70
N PRO A 29 -43.44 -10.09 -3.79
CA PRO A 29 -42.74 -10.21 -5.06
C PRO A 29 -42.52 -8.88 -5.81
N LEU A 30 -43.18 -7.77 -5.40
CA LEU A 30 -42.98 -6.49 -6.07
C LEU A 30 -41.70 -5.75 -5.58
N SER A 31 -41.28 -6.01 -4.35
CA SER A 31 -40.03 -5.41 -3.81
C SER A 31 -38.74 -6.08 -4.30
N LEU A 32 -38.81 -7.31 -4.80
CA LEU A 32 -37.64 -8.01 -5.38
C LEU A 32 -37.30 -7.62 -6.81
N LYS A 33 -38.17 -6.88 -7.51
CA LYS A 33 -37.90 -6.40 -8.87
C LYS A 33 -37.17 -5.05 -8.94
N ALA A 34 -37.06 -4.33 -7.83
CA ALA A 34 -36.42 -3.00 -7.78
C ALA A 34 -34.89 -3.01 -7.71
N GLN A 35 -34.25 -4.19 -7.59
CA GLN A 35 -32.77 -4.31 -7.48
C GLN A 35 -32.10 -4.99 -8.68
N ARG A 36 -32.74 -4.95 -9.84
CA ARG A 36 -31.99 -5.11 -11.09
C ARG A 36 -31.35 -3.76 -11.40
N MET A 37 -30.18 -3.53 -10.81
CA MET A 37 -29.23 -2.59 -11.41
C MET A 37 -29.07 -3.04 -12.87
N ASN A 38 -29.52 -2.17 -13.77
CA ASN A 38 -29.31 -2.27 -15.20
C ASN A 38 -27.78 -2.09 -15.44
N LEU A 39 -26.97 -3.11 -15.12
CA LEU A 39 -25.63 -3.21 -15.68
C LEU A 39 -25.86 -3.44 -17.17
N GLY A 40 -25.64 -2.38 -17.94
CA GLY A 40 -25.69 -2.44 -19.37
C GLY A 40 -24.92 -3.64 -19.88
N SER A 41 -25.43 -4.24 -20.94
CA SER A 41 -25.06 -5.52 -21.54
C SER A 41 -23.76 -6.14 -21.01
N ASP A 42 -23.85 -7.20 -20.22
CA ASP A 42 -22.71 -7.95 -19.64
C ASP A 42 -21.71 -8.49 -20.71
N ALA A 43 -22.02 -8.31 -21.97
CA ALA A 43 -21.28 -8.85 -23.10
C ALA A 43 -19.79 -8.41 -23.14
N PRO A 44 -19.43 -7.14 -22.93
CA PRO A 44 -18.02 -6.74 -22.91
C PRO A 44 -17.26 -7.30 -21.71
N ILE A 45 -17.88 -7.30 -20.52
CA ILE A 45 -17.28 -7.84 -19.30
C ILE A 45 -17.10 -9.35 -19.44
N ARG A 46 -18.12 -10.04 -19.95
CA ARG A 46 -18.05 -11.49 -20.20
C ARG A 46 -16.96 -11.84 -21.22
N LYS A 47 -16.71 -10.99 -22.21
CA LYS A 47 -15.63 -11.16 -23.18
C LYS A 47 -14.25 -11.12 -22.51
N LEU A 48 -14.04 -10.17 -21.57
CA LEU A 48 -12.80 -10.08 -20.81
C LEU A 48 -12.61 -11.30 -19.89
N GLN A 49 -13.67 -11.74 -19.21
CA GLN A 49 -13.62 -12.95 -18.37
C GLN A 49 -13.29 -14.21 -19.17
N ILE A 50 -13.90 -14.38 -20.35
CA ILE A 50 -13.60 -15.52 -21.23
C ILE A 50 -12.15 -15.46 -21.73
N ALA A 51 -11.66 -14.27 -22.10
CA ALA A 51 -10.28 -14.10 -22.55
C ALA A 51 -9.27 -14.42 -21.44
N GLU A 52 -9.50 -13.89 -20.23
CA GLU A 52 -8.68 -14.19 -19.07
C GLU A 52 -8.67 -15.69 -18.75
N MET A 53 -9.85 -16.32 -18.66
CA MET A 53 -9.99 -17.76 -18.41
C MET A 53 -9.32 -18.61 -19.51
N ALA A 54 -9.41 -18.21 -20.76
CA ALA A 54 -8.78 -18.92 -21.87
C ALA A 54 -7.26 -18.83 -21.79
N ILE A 55 -6.69 -17.68 -21.47
CA ILE A 55 -5.26 -17.50 -21.31
C ILE A 55 -4.76 -18.29 -20.10
N SER A 56 -5.39 -18.15 -18.95
CA SER A 56 -4.98 -18.83 -17.72
C SER A 56 -5.03 -20.36 -17.80
N ASN A 57 -5.96 -20.93 -18.59
CA ASN A 57 -6.14 -22.38 -18.65
C ASN A 57 -5.58 -23.05 -19.91
N LEU A 58 -5.43 -22.32 -21.01
CA LEU A 58 -5.09 -22.91 -22.32
C LEU A 58 -3.70 -22.45 -22.82
N TYR A 59 -3.07 -21.47 -22.18
CA TYR A 59 -1.73 -21.05 -22.58
C TYR A 59 -0.69 -22.13 -22.24
N VAL A 60 0.36 -22.23 -23.04
CA VAL A 60 1.38 -23.30 -22.94
C VAL A 60 2.20 -23.21 -21.67
N ASP A 61 2.49 -21.98 -21.20
CA ASP A 61 3.23 -21.70 -19.98
C ASP A 61 2.31 -21.30 -18.84
N THR A 62 2.75 -21.49 -17.59
CA THR A 62 2.01 -21.02 -16.41
C THR A 62 1.92 -19.51 -16.39
N VAL A 63 0.71 -18.97 -16.30
CA VAL A 63 0.42 -17.54 -16.24
C VAL A 63 0.05 -17.13 -14.82
N ASP A 64 0.63 -16.02 -14.34
CA ASP A 64 0.18 -15.36 -13.12
C ASP A 64 -1.09 -14.55 -13.44
N GLU A 65 -2.23 -15.03 -12.94
CA GLU A 65 -3.55 -14.43 -13.18
C GLU A 65 -3.62 -12.98 -12.70
N ASN A 66 -3.03 -12.66 -11.54
CA ASN A 66 -3.03 -11.30 -11.01
C ASN A 66 -2.28 -10.36 -11.94
N LYS A 67 -1.10 -10.78 -12.39
CA LYS A 67 -0.28 -10.01 -13.33
C LYS A 67 -0.99 -9.85 -14.68
N LEU A 68 -1.62 -10.91 -15.18
CA LEU A 68 -2.38 -10.86 -16.44
C LEU A 68 -3.51 -9.82 -16.37
N VAL A 69 -4.25 -9.79 -15.27
CA VAL A 69 -5.34 -8.82 -15.05
C VAL A 69 -4.79 -7.40 -14.94
N GLU A 70 -3.70 -7.18 -14.19
CA GLU A 70 -3.04 -5.88 -14.08
C GLU A 70 -2.52 -5.37 -15.44
N ASP A 71 -1.88 -6.24 -16.23
CA ASP A 71 -1.41 -5.90 -17.58
C ASP A 71 -2.58 -5.59 -18.53
N GLY A 72 -3.70 -6.31 -18.39
CA GLY A 72 -4.94 -6.03 -19.09
C GLY A 72 -5.51 -4.65 -18.75
N ILE A 73 -5.55 -4.27 -17.48
CA ILE A 73 -5.99 -2.94 -17.03
C ILE A 73 -5.06 -1.85 -17.59
N ARG A 74 -3.73 -2.05 -17.52
CA ARG A 74 -2.75 -1.11 -18.08
C ARG A 74 -2.98 -0.91 -19.57
N GLY A 75 -3.17 -2.00 -20.33
CA GLY A 75 -3.42 -1.94 -21.77
C GLY A 75 -4.74 -1.24 -22.13
N MET A 76 -5.78 -1.34 -21.30
CA MET A 76 -7.02 -0.59 -21.50
C MET A 76 -6.82 0.91 -21.27
N ILE A 77 -6.09 1.28 -20.21
CA ILE A 77 -5.87 2.68 -19.82
C ILE A 77 -4.91 3.38 -20.80
N GLU A 78 -3.90 2.68 -21.32
CA GLU A 78 -2.94 3.22 -22.31
C GLU A 78 -3.62 3.83 -23.54
N LYS A 79 -4.83 3.37 -23.87
CA LYS A 79 -5.63 3.89 -25.01
C LYS A 79 -6.47 5.12 -24.68
N LEU A 80 -6.48 5.56 -23.42
CA LEU A 80 -7.24 6.73 -22.98
C LEU A 80 -6.40 8.00 -23.16
N ASP A 81 -6.14 8.74 -22.14
CA ASP A 81 -5.38 9.97 -22.15
C ASP A 81 -4.00 9.79 -21.47
N PRO A 82 -3.02 10.68 -21.76
CA PRO A 82 -1.68 10.58 -21.18
C PRO A 82 -1.61 10.74 -19.65
N HIS A 83 -2.68 11.23 -19.03
CA HIS A 83 -2.75 11.45 -17.58
C HIS A 83 -3.38 10.29 -16.83
N SER A 84 -4.00 9.35 -17.56
CA SER A 84 -4.58 8.15 -16.97
C SER A 84 -3.51 7.10 -16.72
N SER A 85 -3.37 6.67 -15.48
CA SER A 85 -2.43 5.62 -15.09
C SER A 85 -3.05 4.67 -14.08
N TYR A 86 -2.66 3.40 -14.14
CA TYR A 86 -3.02 2.41 -13.13
C TYR A 86 -1.84 2.18 -12.20
N ALA A 87 -2.10 2.24 -10.92
CA ALA A 87 -1.14 1.86 -9.88
C ALA A 87 -1.73 0.74 -9.03
N THR A 88 -0.95 -0.29 -8.80
CA THR A 88 -1.29 -1.38 -7.89
C THR A 88 -1.38 -0.86 -6.45
N ALA A 89 -2.01 -1.62 -5.55
CA ALA A 89 -2.06 -1.26 -4.12
C ALA A 89 -0.65 -1.08 -3.52
N LYS A 90 0.33 -1.87 -3.99
CA LYS A 90 1.73 -1.77 -3.59
C LYS A 90 2.37 -0.49 -4.09
N GLU A 91 2.25 -0.19 -5.38
CA GLU A 91 2.77 1.04 -5.98
C GLU A 91 2.12 2.28 -5.35
N THR A 92 0.81 2.26 -5.12
CA THR A 92 0.08 3.33 -4.42
C THR A 92 0.62 3.55 -3.01
N LYS A 93 0.91 2.48 -2.28
CA LYS A 93 1.54 2.57 -0.95
C LYS A 93 2.93 3.20 -1.05
N GLU A 94 3.77 2.74 -1.98
CA GLU A 94 5.12 3.27 -2.20
C GLU A 94 5.11 4.76 -2.61
N MET A 95 4.16 5.16 -3.45
CA MET A 95 3.96 6.56 -3.85
C MET A 95 3.51 7.45 -2.68
N ASN A 96 2.70 6.93 -1.78
CA ASN A 96 2.17 7.68 -0.64
C ASN A 96 3.12 7.70 0.58
N GLU A 97 4.10 6.79 0.66
CA GLU A 97 5.06 6.74 1.78
C GLU A 97 5.73 8.10 2.07
N PRO A 98 6.27 8.85 1.08
CA PRO A 98 6.89 10.14 1.36
C PRO A 98 5.92 11.17 1.95
N LEU A 99 4.62 11.09 1.57
CA LEU A 99 3.59 11.98 2.07
C LEU A 99 3.17 11.64 3.52
N GLN A 100 3.32 10.37 3.93
CA GLN A 100 3.01 9.92 5.29
C GLN A 100 4.07 10.35 6.33
N GLY A 101 5.14 11.01 5.90
CA GLY A 101 6.21 11.50 6.79
C GLY A 101 7.03 10.38 7.42
N SER A 102 7.00 9.17 6.88
CA SER A 102 7.82 8.05 7.35
C SER A 102 7.85 6.90 6.34
N PHE A 103 8.94 6.14 6.35
CA PHE A 103 9.08 4.88 5.60
C PHE A 103 9.69 3.78 6.48
N GLU A 104 9.55 2.53 6.08
CA GLU A 104 10.11 1.40 6.81
C GLU A 104 11.41 0.91 6.15
N GLY A 105 12.49 0.80 6.94
CA GLY A 105 13.79 0.38 6.43
C GLY A 105 14.94 0.49 7.43
N ILE A 106 16.17 0.54 6.92
CA ILE A 106 17.39 0.58 7.75
C ILE A 106 17.77 2.00 8.23
N GLY A 107 17.21 3.06 7.68
CA GLY A 107 17.48 4.44 8.11
C GLY A 107 18.88 4.94 7.76
N VAL A 108 19.23 4.96 6.47
CA VAL A 108 20.45 5.57 5.95
C VAL A 108 20.13 6.52 4.79
N GLN A 109 20.83 7.62 4.72
CA GLN A 109 20.96 8.42 3.51
C GLN A 109 22.17 7.90 2.73
N PHE A 110 21.99 7.64 1.44
CA PHE A 110 23.05 7.06 0.63
C PHE A 110 23.10 7.65 -0.78
N ASN A 111 24.24 7.49 -1.42
CA ASN A 111 24.40 7.76 -2.84
C ASN A 111 25.07 6.56 -3.53
N MET A 112 24.84 6.43 -4.84
CA MET A 112 25.54 5.44 -5.65
C MET A 112 26.82 6.06 -6.21
N VAL A 113 27.95 5.45 -5.89
CA VAL A 113 29.28 5.88 -6.36
C VAL A 113 30.01 4.67 -6.92
N GLN A 114 30.34 4.68 -8.21
CA GLN A 114 31.03 3.60 -8.89
C GLN A 114 30.42 2.21 -8.59
N ASP A 115 29.12 2.08 -8.88
CA ASP A 115 28.36 0.84 -8.66
C ASP A 115 28.41 0.33 -7.20
N THR A 116 28.54 1.21 -6.24
CA THR A 116 28.59 0.87 -4.81
C THR A 116 27.72 1.86 -4.03
N LEU A 117 26.99 1.34 -3.04
CA LEU A 117 26.19 2.17 -2.13
C LEU A 117 27.11 2.78 -1.07
N LEU A 118 27.27 4.10 -1.13
CA LEU A 118 28.00 4.89 -0.15
C LEU A 118 27.01 5.51 0.86
N VAL A 119 27.18 5.22 2.12
CA VAL A 119 26.41 5.85 3.21
C VAL A 119 26.88 7.29 3.38
N ILE A 120 26.01 8.26 3.12
CA ILE A 120 26.27 9.69 3.39
C ILE A 120 26.17 9.93 4.87
N GLN A 121 25.07 9.49 5.48
CA GLN A 121 24.88 9.50 6.94
C GLN A 121 23.77 8.56 7.36
N PRO A 122 23.88 7.90 8.52
CA PRO A 122 22.73 7.23 9.14
C PRO A 122 21.73 8.28 9.65
N ILE A 123 20.45 7.92 9.68
CA ILE A 123 19.41 8.76 10.29
C ILE A 123 19.60 8.74 11.81
N VAL A 124 19.59 9.90 12.42
CA VAL A 124 19.76 10.09 13.87
C VAL A 124 18.70 9.29 14.63
N ASN A 125 19.14 8.54 15.63
CA ASN A 125 18.34 7.58 16.39
C ASN A 125 17.72 6.45 15.54
N GLY A 126 18.18 6.31 14.30
CA GLY A 126 17.72 5.27 13.36
C GLY A 126 18.36 3.91 13.64
N PRO A 127 17.83 2.84 13.04
CA PRO A 127 18.31 1.47 13.26
C PRO A 127 19.76 1.26 12.79
N SER A 128 20.21 1.91 11.75
CA SER A 128 21.60 1.82 11.25
C SER A 128 22.60 2.49 12.20
N GLU A 129 22.25 3.65 12.74
CA GLU A 129 23.08 4.34 13.72
C GLU A 129 23.26 3.49 15.00
N ARG A 130 22.17 2.86 15.47
CA ARG A 130 22.18 2.02 16.69
C ARG A 130 23.14 0.83 16.59
N VAL A 131 23.35 0.29 15.39
CA VAL A 131 24.29 -0.83 15.18
C VAL A 131 25.71 -0.37 14.83
N GLY A 132 25.95 0.95 14.71
CA GLY A 132 27.29 1.52 14.50
C GLY A 132 27.69 1.66 13.02
N ILE A 133 26.72 1.78 12.11
CA ILE A 133 26.99 2.19 10.71
C ILE A 133 27.33 3.68 10.72
N LEU A 134 28.37 4.06 9.97
CA LEU A 134 28.94 5.41 9.95
C LEU A 134 28.83 6.04 8.56
N ALA A 135 28.95 7.36 8.52
CA ALA A 135 29.15 8.09 7.28
C ALA A 135 30.44 7.63 6.59
N GLY A 136 30.40 7.45 5.28
CA GLY A 136 31.53 6.94 4.50
C GLY A 136 31.60 5.40 4.38
N ASP A 137 30.77 4.67 5.08
CA ASP A 137 30.65 3.21 4.92
C ASP A 137 30.15 2.86 3.51
N ARG A 138 30.67 1.79 2.95
CA ARG A 138 30.22 1.24 1.67
C ARG A 138 29.49 -0.07 1.90
N ILE A 139 28.20 -0.11 1.62
CA ILE A 139 27.42 -1.34 1.70
C ILE A 139 27.64 -2.11 0.40
N VAL A 140 28.22 -3.30 0.51
CA VAL A 140 28.60 -4.14 -0.62
C VAL A 140 27.78 -5.41 -0.75
N SER A 141 27.10 -5.83 0.34
CA SER A 141 26.17 -6.96 0.29
C SER A 141 24.98 -6.76 1.21
N VAL A 142 23.84 -7.37 0.85
CA VAL A 142 22.59 -7.42 1.60
C VAL A 142 22.11 -8.85 1.66
N ASN A 143 21.94 -9.42 2.86
CA ASN A 143 21.58 -10.82 3.09
C ASN A 143 22.47 -11.76 2.26
N ASP A 144 23.79 -11.57 2.36
CA ASP A 144 24.83 -12.31 1.67
C ASP A 144 24.79 -12.22 0.12
N THR A 145 23.89 -11.43 -0.44
CA THR A 145 23.85 -11.13 -1.89
C THR A 145 24.67 -9.87 -2.17
N ALA A 146 25.64 -9.96 -3.07
CA ALA A 146 26.42 -8.80 -3.52
C ALA A 146 25.52 -7.77 -4.21
N ILE A 147 25.69 -6.50 -3.85
CA ILE A 147 24.99 -5.37 -4.47
C ILE A 147 25.95 -4.37 -5.10
N ALA A 148 27.25 -4.51 -4.84
CA ALA A 148 28.31 -3.69 -5.45
C ALA A 148 29.00 -4.44 -6.57
N GLY A 149 29.37 -3.75 -7.64
CA GLY A 149 30.07 -4.34 -8.80
C GLY A 149 29.20 -5.22 -9.71
N VAL A 150 27.88 -5.22 -9.51
CA VAL A 150 26.92 -6.07 -10.24
C VAL A 150 25.93 -5.28 -11.09
N LYS A 151 26.11 -3.96 -11.19
CA LYS A 151 25.25 -3.02 -11.93
C LYS A 151 23.76 -3.10 -11.49
N MET A 152 23.52 -3.35 -10.21
CA MET A 152 22.19 -3.40 -9.66
C MET A 152 21.57 -1.98 -9.63
N SER A 153 20.31 -1.85 -10.03
CA SER A 153 19.63 -0.56 -10.02
C SER A 153 19.44 -0.03 -8.59
N LYS A 154 19.37 1.28 -8.45
CA LYS A 154 19.12 1.92 -7.15
C LYS A 154 17.79 1.46 -6.54
N GLU A 155 16.77 1.27 -7.37
CA GLU A 155 15.43 0.81 -6.99
C GLU A 155 15.49 -0.62 -6.43
N GLU A 156 16.25 -1.50 -7.07
CA GLU A 156 16.45 -2.89 -6.62
C GLU A 156 17.18 -2.94 -5.28
N ILE A 157 18.22 -2.11 -5.12
CA ILE A 157 18.94 -1.96 -3.83
C ILE A 157 18.00 -1.45 -2.75
N MET A 158 17.20 -0.40 -3.04
CA MET A 158 16.23 0.13 -2.08
C MET A 158 15.21 -0.91 -1.65
N LYS A 159 14.69 -1.75 -2.57
CA LYS A 159 13.76 -2.85 -2.24
C LYS A 159 14.38 -3.84 -1.24
N ARG A 160 15.69 -4.11 -1.35
CA ARG A 160 16.40 -5.01 -0.44
C ARG A 160 16.67 -4.39 0.93
N LEU A 161 16.91 -3.07 0.99
CA LEU A 161 17.15 -2.34 2.24
C LEU A 161 15.87 -2.02 2.99
N ARG A 162 14.76 -1.76 2.27
CA ARG A 162 13.43 -1.58 2.85
C ARG A 162 12.83 -2.91 3.30
N GLY A 163 11.78 -2.84 4.08
CA GLY A 163 11.00 -3.99 4.53
C GLY A 163 10.30 -3.72 5.84
N ALA A 164 9.40 -4.62 6.22
CA ALA A 164 8.52 -4.46 7.37
C ALA A 164 9.30 -4.16 8.67
N LYS A 165 8.78 -3.23 9.46
CA LYS A 165 9.28 -2.94 10.81
C LYS A 165 9.46 -4.22 11.61
N GLY A 166 10.61 -4.35 12.30
CA GLY A 166 10.98 -5.52 13.09
C GLY A 166 11.68 -6.63 12.29
N SER A 167 11.62 -6.62 10.96
CA SER A 167 12.39 -7.56 10.15
C SER A 167 13.88 -7.25 10.21
N LYS A 168 14.72 -8.27 10.11
CA LYS A 168 16.18 -8.14 10.17
C LYS A 168 16.78 -8.20 8.77
N VAL A 169 17.86 -7.46 8.57
CA VAL A 169 18.68 -7.51 7.36
C VAL A 169 20.14 -7.53 7.76
N ARG A 170 20.91 -8.41 7.13
CA ARG A 170 22.36 -8.50 7.29
C ARG A 170 23.04 -7.67 6.20
N LEU A 171 23.93 -6.76 6.62
CA LEU A 171 24.65 -5.89 5.72
C LEU A 171 26.13 -6.22 5.79
N GLY A 172 26.78 -6.41 4.64
CA GLY A 172 28.23 -6.47 4.52
C GLY A 172 28.74 -5.09 4.12
N ILE A 173 29.66 -4.57 4.91
CA ILE A 173 30.14 -3.19 4.81
C ILE A 173 31.66 -3.18 4.69
N VAL A 174 32.17 -2.34 3.79
CA VAL A 174 33.60 -2.00 3.70
C VAL A 174 33.77 -0.59 4.26
N ARG A 175 34.60 -0.45 5.29
CA ARG A 175 34.92 0.81 5.98
C ARG A 175 36.37 1.21 5.72
N ARG A 176 36.56 2.48 5.37
CA ARG A 176 37.91 3.02 5.17
C ARG A 176 38.75 2.89 6.44
N GLY A 177 39.97 2.35 6.30
CA GLY A 177 40.90 2.15 7.41
C GLY A 177 40.71 0.86 8.20
N ILE A 178 39.73 0.04 7.84
CA ILE A 178 39.54 -1.31 8.41
C ILE A 178 39.77 -2.35 7.34
N VAL A 179 40.62 -3.33 7.64
CA VAL A 179 40.91 -4.47 6.74
C VAL A 179 39.79 -5.49 6.90
N GLY A 180 39.20 -5.90 5.78
CA GLY A 180 38.13 -6.90 5.75
C GLY A 180 36.72 -6.31 5.70
N MET A 181 35.74 -7.19 5.66
CA MET A 181 34.31 -6.85 5.59
C MET A 181 33.70 -6.89 7.00
N LEU A 182 33.00 -5.85 7.34
CA LEU A 182 32.21 -5.77 8.56
C LEU A 182 30.78 -6.23 8.29
N TYR A 183 30.21 -6.98 9.21
CA TYR A 183 28.83 -7.43 9.12
C TYR A 183 27.99 -6.82 10.22
N PHE A 184 26.88 -6.19 9.82
CA PHE A 184 25.90 -5.61 10.73
C PHE A 184 24.53 -6.23 10.49
N THR A 185 23.86 -6.65 11.55
CA THR A 185 22.46 -7.06 11.48
C THR A 185 21.60 -5.89 11.96
N VAL A 186 20.87 -5.29 11.02
CA VAL A 186 19.99 -4.15 11.28
C VAL A 186 18.56 -4.66 11.41
N THR A 187 17.89 -4.31 12.50
CA THR A 187 16.45 -4.52 12.64
C THR A 187 15.74 -3.30 12.04
N ARG A 188 15.00 -3.49 10.96
CA ARG A 188 14.28 -2.42 10.27
C ARG A 188 13.26 -1.76 11.19
N ASP A 189 13.10 -0.46 11.04
CA ASP A 189 12.16 0.32 11.84
C ASP A 189 11.47 1.38 10.98
N LYS A 190 10.47 2.04 11.55
CA LYS A 190 9.81 3.19 10.95
C LYS A 190 10.72 4.40 11.07
N ILE A 191 11.16 4.93 9.93
CA ILE A 191 12.08 6.06 9.83
C ILE A 191 11.26 7.33 9.60
N PRO A 192 11.27 8.30 10.53
CA PRO A 192 10.58 9.56 10.33
C PRO A 192 11.28 10.38 9.24
N VAL A 193 10.49 10.93 8.33
CA VAL A 193 10.93 11.92 7.34
C VAL A 193 10.43 13.28 7.81
N LYS A 194 11.35 14.11 8.30
CA LYS A 194 10.99 15.47 8.68
C LYS A 194 10.75 16.31 7.43
N THR A 195 9.69 17.10 7.46
CA THR A 195 9.35 18.04 6.41
C THR A 195 9.90 19.42 6.69
N LEU A 196 10.20 19.70 7.97
CA LEU A 196 10.78 20.93 8.46
C LEU A 196 12.30 20.76 8.62
N ASP A 197 13.10 21.46 7.80
CA ASP A 197 14.56 21.38 7.80
C ASP A 197 15.19 22.29 8.88
N ALA A 198 14.60 23.46 9.08
CA ALA A 198 15.11 24.44 10.03
C ALA A 198 14.00 25.36 10.56
N ALA A 199 14.08 25.70 11.85
CA ALA A 199 13.24 26.70 12.49
C ALA A 199 14.06 27.42 13.56
N TYR A 200 14.34 28.71 13.39
CA TYR A 200 15.10 29.50 14.36
C TYR A 200 14.82 31.00 14.22
N MET A 201 15.16 31.74 15.26
CA MET A 201 15.08 33.21 15.26
C MET A 201 16.34 33.83 14.67
N ILE A 202 16.24 34.58 13.56
CA ILE A 202 17.37 35.33 12.96
C ILE A 202 17.65 36.60 13.76
N ARG A 203 16.58 37.26 14.22
CA ARG A 203 16.60 38.50 15.00
C ARG A 203 15.45 38.48 16.00
N PRO A 204 15.43 39.34 17.03
CA PRO A 204 14.25 39.52 17.85
C PRO A 204 13.02 39.80 17.00
N LYS A 205 11.98 38.99 17.16
CA LYS A 205 10.69 39.04 16.42
C LYS A 205 10.76 38.65 14.93
N VAL A 206 11.89 38.09 14.44
CA VAL A 206 12.02 37.60 13.07
C VAL A 206 12.44 36.14 13.10
N GLY A 207 11.51 35.21 12.81
CA GLY A 207 11.78 33.79 12.67
C GLY A 207 12.09 33.39 11.23
N TYR A 208 12.90 32.37 11.08
CA TYR A 208 13.16 31.68 9.81
C TYR A 208 12.68 30.24 9.91
N ILE A 209 11.90 29.82 8.93
CA ILE A 209 11.43 28.44 8.82
C ILE A 209 11.73 27.97 7.40
N ARG A 210 12.36 26.80 7.30
CA ARG A 210 12.60 26.14 6.02
C ARG A 210 11.82 24.84 5.98
N ILE A 211 10.89 24.76 5.04
CA ILE A 211 10.13 23.53 4.74
C ILE A 211 10.77 22.92 3.49
N GLY A 212 11.30 21.71 3.61
CA GLY A 212 11.96 21.00 2.51
C GLY A 212 10.98 20.25 1.63
N SER A 213 9.85 19.78 2.20
CA SER A 213 8.78 19.08 1.50
C SER A 213 7.46 19.28 2.23
N PHE A 214 6.34 19.03 1.51
CA PHE A 214 5.01 19.06 2.11
C PHE A 214 4.47 17.63 2.23
N GLY A 215 3.99 17.27 3.41
CA GLY A 215 3.39 15.97 3.71
C GLY A 215 2.35 16.09 4.81
N LEU A 216 1.78 14.96 5.22
CA LEU A 216 0.75 14.91 6.27
C LEU A 216 1.25 15.37 7.65
N THR A 217 2.57 15.30 7.89
CA THR A 217 3.20 15.70 9.16
C THR A 217 3.59 17.17 9.18
N THR A 218 3.65 17.87 8.03
CA THR A 218 4.16 19.25 7.92
C THR A 218 3.46 20.24 8.85
N TYR A 219 2.12 20.15 8.94
CA TYR A 219 1.34 21.01 9.82
C TYR A 219 1.72 20.82 11.30
N ASN A 220 1.83 19.56 11.74
CA ASN A 220 2.17 19.26 13.13
C ASN A 220 3.64 19.59 13.47
N GLU A 221 4.53 19.52 12.49
CA GLU A 221 5.94 19.92 12.67
C GLU A 221 6.11 21.44 12.71
N PHE A 222 5.20 22.17 12.06
CA PHE A 222 5.21 23.64 11.98
C PHE A 222 4.61 24.30 13.22
N MET A 223 3.55 23.71 13.81
CA MET A 223 2.84 24.25 14.99
C MET A 223 3.55 23.94 16.30
#